data_1a526c4c0289d43ea18c1fbbfacfac7c
#
_entry.id   1a526c4c0289d43ea18c1fbbfacfac7c
#
_cell.length_a   1.000
_cell.length_b   1.000
_cell.length_c   1.000
_cell.angle_alpha   90.00
_cell.angle_beta   90.00
_cell.angle_gamma   90.00
#
_symmetry.space_group_name_H-M   'P 1'
#
loop_
_entity.id
_entity.type
_entity.pdbx_description
1 polymer ?
#
loop_
_entity_poly.entity_id
_entity_poly.type
_entity_poly.pdbx_seq_one_letter_code
_entity_poly.pdbx_strand_id
1 'polypeptide(L)'
;SGIEFKNYDSEVAKSYLTSIRDSSGMTRIMNFLLFLQELNEWKQKVSLSLTQLNLSLSSASQDRVNEVVNYVIDNYKSNISLSDVASIASMSESAFSRYFIKTTGNRFSDFVVRIRIGRACVQLYETDDNISTIAFSSGFNNLANFNRQFINLKGMTPREYRRTGHKGLTGE
;
A
#
# COMPACT_ATOMS: atom_id res chain seq x y z
N SER A 1 -1.05 -0.20 2.71
CA SER A 1 -2.23 0.54 3.17
C SER A 1 -2.28 0.49 4.69
N GLY A 2 -2.68 1.55 5.33
CA GLY A 2 -2.82 1.65 6.77
C GLY A 2 -4.04 2.49 7.13
N ILE A 3 -4.52 2.36 8.35
CA ILE A 3 -5.60 3.18 8.91
C ILE A 3 -5.06 3.80 10.20
N GLU A 4 -5.18 5.11 10.33
CA GLU A 4 -4.94 5.82 11.58
C GLU A 4 -6.27 5.99 12.31
N PHE A 5 -6.30 5.60 13.57
CA PHE A 5 -7.46 5.79 14.45
C PHE A 5 -7.19 7.01 15.33
N LYS A 6 -7.76 8.16 14.95
CA LYS A 6 -7.58 9.40 15.73
C LYS A 6 -8.34 9.32 17.06
N ASN A 7 -7.68 9.81 18.11
CA ASN A 7 -8.25 9.83 19.47
C ASN A 7 -8.70 8.45 19.97
N TYR A 8 -8.14 7.36 19.43
CA TYR A 8 -8.40 6.02 19.95
C TYR A 8 -7.71 5.86 21.31
N ASP A 9 -8.44 5.36 22.29
CA ASP A 9 -7.87 5.17 23.63
C ASP A 9 -6.79 4.07 23.59
N SER A 10 -5.56 4.46 23.92
CA SER A 10 -4.41 3.55 23.91
C SER A 10 -4.55 2.43 24.93
N GLU A 11 -5.27 2.63 26.04
CA GLU A 11 -5.49 1.60 27.07
C GLU A 11 -6.46 0.53 26.56
N VAL A 12 -7.48 0.93 25.79
CA VAL A 12 -8.39 -0.03 25.12
C VAL A 12 -7.61 -0.88 24.13
N ALA A 13 -6.76 -0.25 23.29
CA ALA A 13 -5.91 -0.98 22.35
C ALA A 13 -4.97 -1.96 23.06
N LYS A 14 -4.32 -1.53 24.15
CA LYS A 14 -3.43 -2.38 24.96
C LYS A 14 -4.17 -3.57 25.56
N SER A 15 -5.38 -3.36 26.06
CA SER A 15 -6.23 -4.42 26.62
C SER A 15 -6.50 -5.52 25.58
N TYR A 16 -6.94 -5.14 24.38
CA TYR A 16 -7.19 -6.10 23.30
C TYR A 16 -5.89 -6.82 22.88
N LEU A 17 -4.80 -6.08 22.66
CA LEU A 17 -3.52 -6.66 22.26
C LEU A 17 -2.95 -7.62 23.33
N THR A 18 -3.11 -7.29 24.61
CA THR A 18 -2.74 -8.17 25.71
C THR A 18 -3.57 -9.45 25.70
N SER A 19 -4.89 -9.32 25.56
CA SER A 19 -5.80 -10.48 25.48
C SER A 19 -5.47 -11.40 24.28
N ILE A 20 -5.11 -10.82 23.13
CA ILE A 20 -4.68 -11.58 21.96
C ILE A 20 -3.34 -12.29 22.23
N ARG A 21 -2.37 -11.59 22.83
CA ARG A 21 -1.05 -12.14 23.14
C ARG A 21 -1.14 -13.31 24.12
N ASP A 22 -1.90 -13.14 25.19
CA ASP A 22 -1.94 -14.08 26.34
C ASP A 22 -2.93 -15.23 26.11
N SER A 23 -3.66 -15.24 25.00
CA SER A 23 -4.56 -16.32 24.59
C SER A 23 -3.92 -17.21 23.51
N SER A 24 -4.51 -18.40 23.27
CA SER A 24 -4.08 -19.34 22.24
C SER A 24 -5.28 -19.96 21.52
N GLY A 25 -5.04 -20.60 20.39
CA GLY A 25 -6.05 -21.34 19.63
C GLY A 25 -7.25 -20.46 19.24
N MET A 26 -8.46 -20.99 19.39
CA MET A 26 -9.72 -20.33 19.03
C MET A 26 -9.95 -19.05 19.84
N THR A 27 -9.55 -19.02 21.11
CA THR A 27 -9.70 -17.83 21.96
C THR A 27 -8.90 -16.64 21.42
N ARG A 28 -7.69 -16.88 20.93
CA ARG A 28 -6.88 -15.84 20.27
C ARG A 28 -7.57 -15.27 19.02
N ILE A 29 -8.14 -16.17 18.21
CA ILE A 29 -8.90 -15.76 17.01
C ILE A 29 -10.12 -14.92 17.40
N MET A 30 -10.87 -15.33 18.39
CA MET A 30 -12.04 -14.57 18.87
C MET A 30 -11.64 -13.19 19.38
N ASN A 31 -10.59 -13.09 20.21
CA ASN A 31 -10.10 -11.81 20.70
C ASN A 31 -9.62 -10.89 19.57
N PHE A 32 -8.98 -11.46 18.55
CA PHE A 32 -8.59 -10.71 17.36
C PHE A 32 -9.80 -10.19 16.57
N LEU A 33 -10.83 -11.02 16.36
CA LEU A 33 -12.06 -10.60 15.68
C LEU A 33 -12.81 -9.52 16.45
N LEU A 34 -12.89 -9.62 17.78
CA LEU A 34 -13.50 -8.58 18.63
C LEU A 34 -12.74 -7.25 18.52
N PHE A 35 -11.40 -7.31 18.50
CA PHE A 35 -10.58 -6.12 18.28
C PHE A 35 -10.81 -5.51 16.90
N LEU A 36 -10.92 -6.32 15.84
CA LEU A 36 -11.25 -5.83 14.50
C LEU A 36 -12.65 -5.20 14.43
N GLN A 37 -13.62 -5.77 15.13
CA GLN A 37 -14.97 -5.20 15.24
C GLN A 37 -14.92 -3.83 15.91
N GLU A 38 -14.27 -3.71 17.07
CA GLU A 38 -14.06 -2.44 17.77
C GLU A 38 -13.43 -1.37 16.85
N LEU A 39 -12.35 -1.73 16.15
CA LEU A 39 -11.71 -0.84 15.19
C LEU A 39 -12.63 -0.48 14.02
N ASN A 40 -13.51 -1.38 13.61
CA ASN A 40 -14.45 -1.12 12.51
C ASN A 40 -15.57 -0.16 12.93
N GLU A 41 -16.01 -0.19 14.17
CA GLU A 41 -17.06 0.69 14.71
C GLU A 41 -16.52 2.09 15.04
N TRP A 42 -15.19 2.25 15.16
CA TRP A 42 -14.57 3.54 15.48
C TRP A 42 -14.83 4.60 14.40
N LYS A 43 -15.46 5.71 14.80
CA LYS A 43 -15.93 6.75 13.85
C LYS A 43 -14.82 7.63 13.28
N GLN A 44 -13.70 7.80 14.01
CA GLN A 44 -12.62 8.71 13.62
C GLN A 44 -11.44 7.94 12.98
N LYS A 45 -11.72 7.24 11.88
CA LYS A 45 -10.72 6.52 11.09
C LYS A 45 -10.19 7.39 9.97
N VAL A 46 -8.86 7.47 9.83
CA VAL A 46 -8.20 8.10 8.69
C VAL A 46 -7.39 7.02 7.98
N SER A 47 -7.71 6.75 6.72
CA SER A 47 -6.89 5.84 5.95
C SER A 47 -5.54 6.49 5.61
N LEU A 48 -4.46 5.81 5.96
CA LEU A 48 -3.10 6.17 5.56
C LEU A 48 -2.76 5.60 4.17
N SER A 49 -3.73 4.92 3.55
CA SER A 49 -3.60 4.43 2.18
C SER A 49 -3.64 5.61 1.22
N LEU A 50 -2.78 5.57 0.21
CA LEU A 50 -2.79 6.51 -0.92
C LEU A 50 -4.15 6.60 -1.65
N THR A 51 -5.08 5.69 -1.35
CA THR A 51 -6.42 5.63 -1.94
C THR A 51 -7.44 6.55 -1.24
N GLN A 52 -7.14 7.04 -0.03
CA GLN A 52 -7.96 8.08 0.61
C GLN A 52 -7.20 9.40 0.65
N LEU A 53 -7.17 10.01 -0.50
CA LEU A 53 -7.01 11.44 -0.58
C LEU A 53 -8.33 12.04 -0.12
N ASN A 54 -8.34 12.52 1.14
CA ASN A 54 -9.41 13.37 1.64
C ASN A 54 -9.41 14.66 0.82
N LEU A 55 -10.09 14.60 -0.28
CA LEU A 55 -10.38 15.74 -1.08
C LEU A 55 -11.87 16.01 -0.91
N SER A 56 -12.18 17.21 -0.52
CA SER A 56 -13.43 17.89 -0.85
C SER A 56 -13.50 18.08 -2.38
N LEU A 57 -13.27 16.96 -3.13
CA LEU A 57 -13.46 16.89 -4.57
C LEU A 57 -14.93 16.61 -4.84
N SER A 58 -15.45 17.15 -5.91
CA SER A 58 -16.73 16.73 -6.47
C SER A 58 -16.68 15.21 -6.74
N SER A 59 -17.81 14.51 -6.63
CA SER A 59 -17.90 13.07 -6.91
C SER A 59 -17.24 12.68 -8.23
N ALA A 60 -17.46 13.46 -9.27
CA ALA A 60 -16.85 13.28 -10.59
C ALA A 60 -15.31 13.35 -10.60
N SER A 61 -14.70 14.06 -9.66
CA SER A 61 -13.22 14.11 -9.55
C SER A 61 -12.66 12.91 -8.82
N GLN A 62 -13.42 12.37 -7.86
CA GLN A 62 -13.06 11.11 -7.20
C GLN A 62 -13.14 9.93 -8.15
N ASP A 63 -14.17 9.88 -8.98
CA ASP A 63 -14.38 8.81 -9.96
C ASP A 63 -13.22 8.73 -10.94
N ARG A 64 -12.75 9.86 -11.49
CA ARG A 64 -11.59 9.91 -12.40
C ARG A 64 -10.28 9.40 -11.74
N VAL A 65 -10.03 9.75 -10.49
CA VAL A 65 -8.84 9.25 -9.78
C VAL A 65 -8.97 7.76 -9.55
N ASN A 66 -10.16 7.28 -9.16
CA ASN A 66 -10.41 5.86 -8.93
C ASN A 66 -10.21 5.04 -10.21
N GLU A 67 -10.68 5.53 -11.37
CA GLU A 67 -10.46 4.88 -12.66
C GLU A 67 -8.96 4.75 -12.97
N VAL A 68 -8.19 5.83 -12.79
CA VAL A 68 -6.73 5.81 -12.98
C VAL A 68 -6.04 4.86 -12.00
N VAL A 69 -6.44 4.88 -10.73
CA VAL A 69 -5.89 3.99 -9.70
C VAL A 69 -6.16 2.52 -10.04
N ASN A 70 -7.38 2.20 -10.43
CA ASN A 70 -7.74 0.83 -10.83
C ASN A 70 -6.95 0.38 -12.05
N TYR A 71 -6.86 1.25 -13.08
CA TYR A 71 -6.04 0.96 -14.25
C TYR A 71 -4.58 0.66 -13.90
N VAL A 72 -3.98 1.43 -12.98
CA VAL A 72 -2.61 1.18 -12.52
C VAL A 72 -2.50 -0.14 -11.76
N ILE A 73 -3.48 -0.45 -10.89
CA ILE A 73 -3.50 -1.71 -10.13
C ILE A 73 -3.58 -2.92 -11.06
N ASP A 74 -4.37 -2.84 -12.12
CA ASP A 74 -4.56 -3.93 -13.08
C ASP A 74 -3.38 -4.08 -14.04
N ASN A 75 -2.69 -2.97 -14.35
CA ASN A 75 -1.66 -2.92 -15.38
C ASN A 75 -0.24 -2.63 -14.85
N TYR A 76 0.01 -2.65 -13.53
CA TYR A 76 1.31 -2.25 -12.95
C TYR A 76 2.53 -3.00 -13.49
N LYS A 77 2.34 -4.21 -14.01
CA LYS A 77 3.42 -5.02 -14.63
C LYS A 77 3.85 -4.49 -15.98
N SER A 78 2.98 -3.81 -16.68
CA SER A 78 3.19 -3.30 -18.03
C SER A 78 3.79 -1.90 -18.00
N ASN A 79 4.21 -1.41 -19.18
CA ASN A 79 4.60 -0.02 -19.31
C ASN A 79 3.35 0.87 -19.31
N ILE A 80 3.18 1.65 -18.25
CA ILE A 80 2.07 2.61 -18.10
C ILE A 80 2.58 3.99 -18.50
N SER A 81 2.07 4.53 -19.60
CA SER A 81 2.42 5.88 -20.07
C SER A 81 1.57 6.96 -19.39
N LEU A 82 2.11 8.16 -19.34
CA LEU A 82 1.34 9.33 -18.88
C LEU A 82 0.16 9.62 -19.83
N SER A 83 0.33 9.35 -21.12
CA SER A 83 -0.70 9.51 -22.15
C SER A 83 -1.92 8.61 -21.89
N ASP A 84 -1.68 7.33 -21.51
CA ASP A 84 -2.77 6.39 -21.25
C ASP A 84 -3.66 6.88 -20.11
N VAL A 85 -3.07 7.27 -19.00
CA VAL A 85 -3.83 7.71 -17.82
C VAL A 85 -4.44 9.11 -17.99
N ALA A 86 -3.82 9.97 -18.76
CA ALA A 86 -4.40 11.27 -19.14
C ALA A 86 -5.65 11.07 -19.99
N SER A 87 -5.62 10.11 -20.92
CA SER A 87 -6.78 9.74 -21.74
C SER A 87 -7.93 9.19 -20.91
N ILE A 88 -7.64 8.28 -19.95
CA ILE A 88 -8.63 7.73 -19.00
C ILE A 88 -9.28 8.87 -18.21
N ALA A 89 -8.49 9.83 -17.73
CA ALA A 89 -8.99 10.99 -17.01
C ALA A 89 -9.65 12.04 -17.89
N SER A 90 -9.71 11.85 -19.22
CA SER A 90 -10.18 12.83 -20.21
C SER A 90 -9.46 14.17 -20.12
N MET A 91 -8.14 14.13 -19.97
CA MET A 91 -7.25 15.30 -19.80
C MET A 91 -6.05 15.25 -20.76
N SER A 92 -5.43 16.41 -21.01
CA SER A 92 -4.08 16.42 -21.58
C SER A 92 -3.05 15.95 -20.52
N GLU A 93 -1.91 15.42 -20.95
CA GLU A 93 -0.85 14.94 -20.03
C GLU A 93 -0.41 16.01 -19.02
N SER A 94 -0.27 17.26 -19.46
CA SER A 94 0.10 18.37 -18.61
C SER A 94 -0.98 18.75 -17.60
N ALA A 95 -2.26 18.69 -18.01
CA ALA A 95 -3.39 18.90 -17.11
C ALA A 95 -3.49 17.78 -16.09
N PHE A 96 -3.38 16.52 -16.53
CA PHE A 96 -3.40 15.36 -15.67
C PHE A 96 -2.26 15.38 -14.64
N SER A 97 -1.02 15.69 -15.05
CA SER A 97 0.12 15.77 -14.14
C SER A 97 -0.13 16.78 -13.00
N ARG A 98 -0.61 17.99 -13.32
CA ARG A 98 -0.95 19.00 -12.31
C ARG A 98 -2.12 18.55 -11.43
N TYR A 99 -3.16 18.01 -12.04
CA TYR A 99 -4.33 17.48 -11.36
C TYR A 99 -3.94 16.37 -10.39
N PHE A 100 -3.15 15.39 -10.86
CA PHE A 100 -2.72 14.26 -10.03
C PHE A 100 -1.88 14.70 -8.84
N ILE A 101 -0.90 15.61 -9.03
CA ILE A 101 -0.10 16.17 -7.92
C ILE A 101 -1.00 16.94 -6.94
N LYS A 102 -1.90 17.80 -7.43
CA LYS A 102 -2.82 18.56 -6.58
C LYS A 102 -3.71 17.64 -5.76
N THR A 103 -4.14 16.54 -6.36
CA THR A 103 -5.08 15.58 -5.78
C THR A 103 -4.39 14.59 -4.85
N THR A 104 -3.18 14.13 -5.18
CA THR A 104 -2.51 13.03 -4.48
C THR A 104 -1.29 13.48 -3.68
N GLY A 105 -0.83 14.70 -3.87
CA GLY A 105 0.44 15.18 -3.30
C GLY A 105 1.67 14.51 -3.91
N ASN A 106 1.53 13.63 -4.89
CA ASN A 106 2.60 12.84 -5.46
C ASN A 106 2.61 12.94 -6.99
N ARG A 107 3.77 12.76 -7.62
CA ARG A 107 3.84 12.58 -9.07
C ARG A 107 3.27 11.22 -9.45
N PHE A 108 2.67 11.13 -10.62
CA PHE A 108 2.11 9.87 -11.13
C PHE A 108 3.16 8.76 -11.23
N SER A 109 4.37 9.06 -11.69
CA SER A 109 5.50 8.11 -11.74
C SER A 109 5.82 7.51 -10.37
N ASP A 110 5.83 8.34 -9.34
CA ASP A 110 6.14 7.91 -7.97
C ASP A 110 5.01 7.03 -7.40
N PHE A 111 3.77 7.33 -7.77
CA PHE A 111 2.63 6.49 -7.42
C PHE A 111 2.74 5.09 -8.04
N VAL A 112 3.04 4.98 -9.34
CA VAL A 112 3.27 3.68 -10.01
C VAL A 112 4.39 2.90 -9.34
N VAL A 113 5.52 3.56 -9.04
CA VAL A 113 6.65 2.95 -8.34
C VAL A 113 6.22 2.40 -6.96
N ARG A 114 5.42 3.15 -6.19
CA ARG A 114 4.92 2.70 -4.88
C ARG A 114 4.04 1.46 -5.00
N ILE A 115 3.16 1.39 -5.99
CA ILE A 115 2.34 0.19 -6.25
C ILE A 115 3.23 -1.02 -6.55
N ARG A 116 4.21 -0.86 -7.46
CA ARG A 116 5.15 -1.92 -7.83
C ARG A 116 5.97 -2.41 -6.63
N ILE A 117 6.51 -1.51 -5.83
CA ILE A 117 7.25 -1.87 -4.60
C ILE A 117 6.33 -2.57 -3.59
N GLY A 118 5.08 -2.11 -3.44
CA GLY A 118 4.11 -2.80 -2.59
C GLY A 118 3.87 -4.25 -3.02
N ARG A 119 3.72 -4.49 -4.33
CA ARG A 119 3.57 -5.86 -4.89
C ARG A 119 4.84 -6.70 -4.71
N ALA A 120 6.01 -6.09 -4.89
CA ALA A 120 7.28 -6.76 -4.62
C ALA A 120 7.43 -7.16 -3.14
N CYS A 121 6.99 -6.32 -2.20
CA CYS A 121 6.99 -6.65 -0.77
C CYS A 121 6.15 -7.90 -0.46
N VAL A 122 4.98 -8.03 -1.07
CA VAL A 122 4.13 -9.22 -0.94
C VAL A 122 4.86 -10.47 -1.45
N GLN A 123 5.42 -10.41 -2.67
CA GLN A 123 6.16 -11.55 -3.24
C GLN A 123 7.42 -11.91 -2.42
N LEU A 124 8.14 -10.90 -1.91
CA LEU A 124 9.30 -11.14 -1.03
C LEU A 124 8.93 -11.87 0.26
N TYR A 125 7.71 -11.69 0.74
CA TYR A 125 7.21 -12.32 1.95
C TYR A 125 6.63 -13.71 1.67
N GLU A 126 5.93 -13.90 0.54
CA GLU A 126 5.15 -15.10 0.24
C GLU A 126 5.92 -16.14 -0.57
N THR A 127 7.05 -15.78 -1.22
CA THR A 127 7.79 -16.66 -2.12
C THR A 127 9.30 -16.64 -1.88
N ASP A 128 9.98 -17.70 -2.30
CA ASP A 128 11.44 -17.81 -2.32
C ASP A 128 12.05 -17.41 -3.68
N ASP A 129 11.26 -16.80 -4.55
CA ASP A 129 11.71 -16.36 -5.87
C ASP A 129 12.93 -15.45 -5.78
N ASN A 130 13.80 -15.52 -6.77
CA ASN A 130 14.96 -14.64 -6.84
C ASN A 130 14.54 -13.16 -6.86
N ILE A 131 15.34 -12.30 -6.23
CA ILE A 131 15.08 -10.85 -6.18
C ILE A 131 14.89 -10.25 -7.57
N SER A 132 15.66 -10.73 -8.56
CA SER A 132 15.53 -10.32 -9.96
C SER A 132 14.17 -10.72 -10.56
N THR A 133 13.72 -11.94 -10.31
CA THR A 133 12.40 -12.42 -10.75
C THR A 133 11.30 -11.55 -10.17
N ILE A 134 11.34 -11.27 -8.86
CA ILE A 134 10.38 -10.41 -8.19
C ILE A 134 10.41 -8.99 -8.75
N ALA A 135 11.59 -8.42 -9.02
CA ALA A 135 11.70 -7.10 -9.61
C ALA A 135 10.99 -7.03 -10.96
N PHE A 136 11.26 -7.99 -11.86
CA PHE A 136 10.65 -8.02 -13.20
C PHE A 136 9.15 -8.32 -13.14
N SER A 137 8.72 -9.29 -12.34
CA SER A 137 7.29 -9.62 -12.17
C SER A 137 6.48 -8.50 -11.51
N SER A 138 7.16 -7.60 -10.79
CA SER A 138 6.55 -6.40 -10.21
C SER A 138 6.56 -5.19 -11.17
N GLY A 139 6.99 -5.36 -12.43
CA GLY A 139 6.92 -4.35 -13.48
C GLY A 139 8.14 -3.44 -13.59
N PHE A 140 9.27 -3.79 -12.99
CA PHE A 140 10.53 -3.08 -13.22
C PHE A 140 11.28 -3.71 -14.39
N ASN A 141 11.81 -2.88 -15.28
CA ASN A 141 12.63 -3.34 -16.43
C ASN A 141 14.10 -3.40 -16.08
N ASN A 142 14.52 -2.90 -14.91
CA ASN A 142 15.91 -2.79 -14.52
C ASN A 142 16.07 -3.03 -13.02
N LEU A 143 16.90 -4.03 -12.68
CA LEU A 143 17.14 -4.44 -11.30
C LEU A 143 17.82 -3.35 -10.45
N ALA A 144 18.71 -2.56 -11.05
CA ALA A 144 19.37 -1.47 -10.33
C ALA A 144 18.36 -0.36 -9.94
N ASN A 145 17.42 -0.03 -10.85
CA ASN A 145 16.35 0.90 -10.56
C ASN A 145 15.42 0.35 -9.48
N PHE A 146 15.05 -0.93 -9.57
CA PHE A 146 14.24 -1.60 -8.53
C PHE A 146 14.91 -1.48 -7.15
N ASN A 147 16.16 -1.88 -7.01
CA ASN A 147 16.88 -1.83 -5.74
C ASN A 147 16.95 -0.40 -5.19
N ARG A 148 17.25 0.59 -6.01
CA ARG A 148 17.28 2.00 -5.61
C ARG A 148 15.93 2.46 -5.10
N GLN A 149 14.84 2.19 -5.82
CA GLN A 149 13.49 2.58 -5.43
C GLN A 149 13.02 1.84 -4.19
N PHE A 150 13.40 0.56 -4.06
CA PHE A 150 13.07 -0.24 -2.88
C PHE A 150 13.73 0.33 -1.63
N ILE A 151 15.03 0.63 -1.68
CA ILE A 151 15.76 1.25 -0.55
C ILE A 151 15.17 2.61 -0.20
N ASN A 152 14.88 3.45 -1.21
CA ASN A 152 14.27 4.76 -0.98
C ASN A 152 12.92 4.68 -0.26
N LEU A 153 12.11 3.66 -0.55
CA LEU A 153 10.75 3.54 0.01
C LEU A 153 10.68 2.70 1.29
N LYS A 154 11.64 1.79 1.50
CA LYS A 154 11.62 0.83 2.63
C LYS A 154 12.76 1.02 3.62
N GLY A 155 13.76 1.84 3.29
CA GLY A 155 14.93 2.08 4.14
C GLY A 155 15.92 0.92 4.23
N MET A 156 15.67 -0.18 3.48
CA MET A 156 16.50 -1.39 3.47
C MET A 156 16.47 -2.08 2.11
N THR A 157 17.39 -2.99 1.87
CA THR A 157 17.43 -3.77 0.63
C THR A 157 16.31 -4.80 0.55
N PRO A 158 15.88 -5.25 -0.66
CA PRO A 158 14.91 -6.34 -0.82
C PRO A 158 15.29 -7.62 -0.07
N ARG A 159 16.60 -7.94 -0.03
CA ARG A 159 17.13 -9.12 0.66
C ARG A 159 16.98 -9.00 2.18
N GLU A 160 17.26 -7.84 2.75
CA GLU A 160 17.06 -7.57 4.17
C GLU A 160 15.57 -7.61 4.51
N TYR A 161 14.72 -7.03 3.66
CA TYR A 161 13.27 -7.03 3.85
C TYR A 161 12.70 -8.46 3.90
N ARG A 162 13.10 -9.34 2.98
CA ARG A 162 12.74 -10.77 3.01
C ARG A 162 13.11 -11.41 4.33
N ARG A 163 14.32 -11.15 4.83
CA ARG A 163 14.84 -11.73 6.06
C ARG A 163 14.06 -11.30 7.31
N THR A 164 13.51 -10.08 7.32
CA THR A 164 12.64 -9.61 8.43
C THR A 164 11.30 -10.34 8.44
N GLY A 165 10.74 -10.67 7.26
CA GLY A 165 9.51 -11.44 7.13
C GLY A 165 9.61 -12.86 7.64
N HIS A 166 10.70 -13.55 7.32
CA HIS A 166 10.93 -14.93 7.77
C HIS A 166 11.20 -15.06 9.28
N LYS A 167 11.78 -14.04 9.93
CA LYS A 167 11.97 -14.04 11.39
C LYS A 167 10.68 -13.94 12.19
N GLY A 168 9.61 -13.46 11.60
CA GLY A 168 8.30 -13.37 12.27
C GLY A 168 7.51 -14.69 12.30
N LEU A 169 7.93 -15.70 11.53
CA LEU A 169 7.27 -17.00 11.43
C LEU A 169 8.00 -18.13 12.22
N THR A 170 9.29 -17.96 12.45
CA THR A 170 10.10 -18.85 13.31
C THR A 170 10.31 -18.12 14.63
N GLY A 171 9.28 -18.15 15.50
CA GLY A 171 9.39 -17.63 16.86
C GLY A 171 10.48 -18.37 17.63
N GLU A 172 11.68 -17.81 17.70
CA GLU A 172 12.68 -17.98 18.74
C GLU A 172 12.89 -16.62 19.41
#